data_2fa30529d9f2ccd1752a3d1fcce7ba20
#
_entry.id   2fa30529d9f2ccd1752a3d1fcce7ba20
#
_cell.length_a   1.000
_cell.length_b   1.000
_cell.length_c   1.000
_cell.angle_alpha   90.00
_cell.angle_beta   90.00
_cell.angle_gamma   90.00
#
_symmetry.space_group_name_H-M   'P 1'
#
loop_
_entity.id
_entity.type
_entity.pdbx_description
1 polymer ?
#
loop_
_entity_poly.entity_id
_entity_poly.type
_entity_poly.pdbx_seq_one_letter_code
_entity_poly.pdbx_strand_id
1 'polypeptide(L)'
;MSSNNVQFVYQNRIFEIKNPDSNETLLNYIRTKLKKTGTKEGCAEGGCGACTVVLGDLKNNEINYKAVNSCITLLPTLHGKQLILVEDLISKEGILHPVQQAMVNYQGSQCGFCTPGFVMSLFSMYKTNSKFKDPEIKDSISGNLCRCTGYQPIIKAAKSLKNKNKIDHFSKNKKNTINLLKKINYKSIVIYNKGKKYYAPRYITELRKILKKNTNADFLSGGTDLSLIVTKERKDIGSIIYMNSIRELNYIKNNNKYIEVGASTPLIELETYIKNYYPDFTKILRRYGSPQIRNVATVAGNIATASPIGDCLPLLLSLNAQVILQGLKKTKVLFLDDFFVSYRKTKLKKGQFIHSIRIPLFKGNTFKAHKVSKRFDDDISSVCAAFNFEIVKRKVHNVRIAYGGMAAIPKRAIYCEKIFSNSSVTDEIINNAKKALEKDFKPISDMRASGLYRMEVAKNLLEKFCSEIKQKKLIGVYFLNENRDFYYWKNTSRECYKAR
;
A
#
# COMPACT_ATOMS: atom_id res chain seq x y z
N MET A 1 13.93 20.42 -23.23
CA MET A 1 15.16 20.14 -22.46
C MET A 1 14.77 19.60 -21.10
N SER A 2 15.41 18.53 -20.62
CA SER A 2 15.24 17.98 -19.28
C SER A 2 15.95 18.87 -18.25
N SER A 3 15.40 18.92 -17.02
CA SER A 3 16.05 19.59 -15.88
C SER A 3 16.88 18.58 -15.09
N ASN A 4 17.99 19.00 -14.51
CA ASN A 4 18.78 18.21 -13.54
C ASN A 4 18.50 18.65 -12.09
N ASN A 5 17.52 19.53 -11.88
CA ASN A 5 17.18 20.11 -10.59
C ASN A 5 15.87 19.55 -10.05
N VAL A 6 15.82 19.35 -8.74
CA VAL A 6 14.61 19.01 -8.02
C VAL A 6 14.04 20.29 -7.40
N GLN A 7 12.83 20.66 -7.78
CA GLN A 7 12.11 21.82 -7.24
C GLN A 7 10.89 21.37 -6.45
N PHE A 8 10.66 21.95 -5.29
CA PHE A 8 9.52 21.67 -4.43
C PHE A 8 9.13 22.90 -3.62
N VAL A 9 7.89 22.92 -3.12
CA VAL A 9 7.43 24.01 -2.24
C VAL A 9 7.71 23.64 -0.80
N TYR A 10 8.41 24.52 -0.09
CA TYR A 10 8.67 24.41 1.35
C TYR A 10 8.57 25.80 1.98
N GLN A 11 7.83 25.94 3.10
CA GLN A 11 7.63 27.21 3.81
C GLN A 11 7.22 28.36 2.88
N ASN A 12 6.22 28.14 2.02
CA ASN A 12 5.68 29.11 1.06
C ASN A 12 6.71 29.66 0.04
N ARG A 13 7.78 28.93 -0.25
CA ARG A 13 8.79 29.26 -1.27
C ARG A 13 9.08 28.03 -2.13
N ILE A 14 9.57 28.26 -3.34
CA ILE A 14 10.15 27.20 -4.19
C ILE A 14 11.61 27.00 -3.75
N PHE A 15 11.91 25.79 -3.30
CA PHE A 15 13.27 25.32 -3.06
C PHE A 15 13.78 24.56 -4.29
N GLU A 16 15.05 24.74 -4.57
CA GLU A 16 15.71 24.05 -5.67
C GLU A 16 16.97 23.34 -5.18
N ILE A 17 17.09 22.07 -5.52
CA ILE A 17 18.29 21.26 -5.27
C ILE A 17 18.90 20.92 -6.61
N LYS A 18 20.11 21.43 -6.85
CA LYS A 18 20.85 21.16 -8.07
C LYS A 18 21.52 19.78 -7.99
N ASN A 19 21.26 18.97 -8.99
CA ASN A 19 21.90 17.66 -9.20
C ASN A 19 22.00 16.77 -7.92
N PRO A 20 20.88 16.50 -7.20
CA PRO A 20 20.91 15.73 -5.94
C PRO A 20 21.39 14.29 -6.18
N ASP A 21 21.84 13.62 -5.11
CA ASP A 21 22.05 12.18 -5.16
C ASP A 21 20.69 11.45 -5.28
N SER A 22 20.55 10.60 -6.30
CA SER A 22 19.30 9.89 -6.58
C SER A 22 18.96 8.83 -5.54
N ASN A 23 19.93 8.43 -4.72
CA ASN A 23 19.76 7.45 -3.64
C ASN A 23 19.64 8.14 -2.27
N GLU A 24 19.78 9.46 -2.16
CA GLU A 24 19.53 10.17 -0.92
C GLU A 24 18.06 10.04 -0.51
N THR A 25 17.80 9.66 0.75
CA THR A 25 16.44 9.63 1.28
C THR A 25 15.99 11.04 1.68
N LEU A 26 14.69 11.29 1.57
CA LEU A 26 14.09 12.55 2.02
C LEU A 26 14.38 12.80 3.51
N LEU A 27 14.37 11.74 4.35
CA LEU A 27 14.69 11.84 5.77
C LEU A 27 16.12 12.35 5.98
N ASN A 28 17.11 11.80 5.28
CA ASN A 28 18.50 12.24 5.41
C ASN A 28 18.65 13.71 5.02
N TYR A 29 18.06 14.11 3.89
CA TYR A 29 18.05 15.51 3.44
C TYR A 29 17.42 16.44 4.49
N ILE A 30 16.25 16.09 5.03
CA ILE A 30 15.57 16.87 6.08
C ILE A 30 16.49 17.07 7.29
N ARG A 31 17.09 15.99 7.79
CA ARG A 31 17.89 16.02 9.02
C ARG A 31 19.26 16.64 8.83
N THR A 32 19.94 16.37 7.70
CA THR A 32 21.34 16.78 7.50
C THR A 32 21.49 18.09 6.74
N LYS A 33 20.60 18.40 5.79
CA LYS A 33 20.68 19.62 4.96
C LYS A 33 19.72 20.70 5.42
N LEU A 34 18.44 20.39 5.66
CA LEU A 34 17.48 21.35 6.20
C LEU A 34 17.66 21.57 7.71
N LYS A 35 18.44 20.70 8.39
CA LYS A 35 18.68 20.75 9.85
C LYS A 35 17.38 20.68 10.69
N LYS A 36 16.32 20.05 10.14
CA LYS A 36 15.05 19.81 10.82
C LYS A 36 15.06 18.42 11.45
N THR A 37 15.23 18.35 12.75
CA THR A 37 15.47 17.10 13.49
C THR A 37 14.24 16.54 14.20
N GLY A 38 13.10 17.24 14.14
CA GLY A 38 11.82 16.76 14.65
C GLY A 38 11.38 15.44 13.98
N THR A 39 11.58 15.31 12.67
CA THR A 39 11.39 14.03 11.97
C THR A 39 12.47 13.03 12.37
N LYS A 40 12.08 11.83 12.87
CA LYS A 40 12.99 10.84 13.47
C LYS A 40 13.19 9.63 12.57
N GLU A 41 14.30 8.89 12.75
CA GLU A 41 14.52 7.58 12.15
C GLU A 41 14.40 6.49 13.22
N GLY A 42 13.46 5.55 13.03
CA GLY A 42 13.32 4.40 13.91
C GLY A 42 13.71 3.10 13.23
N CYS A 43 13.06 2.73 12.12
CA CYS A 43 13.25 1.43 11.46
C CYS A 43 13.98 1.49 10.11
N ALA A 44 14.01 2.64 9.42
CA ALA A 44 14.53 2.81 8.07
C ALA A 44 13.93 1.86 7.01
N GLU A 45 12.66 1.41 7.22
CA GLU A 45 11.97 0.47 6.32
C GLU A 45 10.48 0.80 6.11
N GLY A 46 10.02 1.95 6.65
CA GLY A 46 8.64 2.41 6.49
C GLY A 46 7.62 1.80 7.44
N GLY A 47 8.03 1.00 8.45
CA GLY A 47 7.12 0.27 9.34
C GLY A 47 6.82 0.95 10.69
N CYS A 48 7.64 1.90 11.17
CA CYS A 48 7.45 2.49 12.51
C CYS A 48 6.80 3.88 12.52
N GLY A 49 6.77 4.57 11.40
CA GLY A 49 6.15 5.88 11.24
C GLY A 49 6.83 7.06 11.94
N ALA A 50 7.96 6.89 12.66
CA ALA A 50 8.68 7.98 13.31
C ALA A 50 9.19 9.03 12.31
N CYS A 51 9.36 8.64 11.05
CA CYS A 51 9.81 9.46 9.94
C CYS A 51 8.66 10.07 9.12
N THR A 52 7.41 9.98 9.55
CA THR A 52 6.25 10.48 8.80
C THR A 52 6.38 11.98 8.54
N VAL A 53 6.23 12.35 7.28
CA VAL A 53 6.06 13.74 6.80
C VAL A 53 4.79 13.81 5.96
N VAL A 54 4.32 15.02 5.63
CA VAL A 54 3.18 15.20 4.73
C VAL A 54 3.65 15.85 3.44
N LEU A 55 3.24 15.24 2.32
CA LEU A 55 3.43 15.80 0.98
C LEU A 55 2.10 16.33 0.45
N GLY A 56 2.12 17.52 -0.13
CA GLY A 56 1.00 18.11 -0.85
C GLY A 56 1.19 17.94 -2.36
N ASP A 57 0.31 17.16 -2.99
CA ASP A 57 0.29 16.99 -4.46
C ASP A 57 -0.81 17.88 -5.07
N LEU A 58 -0.51 18.58 -6.16
CA LEU A 58 -1.52 19.33 -6.91
C LEU A 58 -2.31 18.38 -7.83
N LYS A 59 -3.61 18.19 -7.53
CA LYS A 59 -4.56 17.41 -8.33
C LYS A 59 -5.85 18.20 -8.50
N ASN A 60 -6.30 18.43 -9.74
CA ASN A 60 -7.54 19.14 -10.06
C ASN A 60 -7.67 20.53 -9.38
N ASN A 61 -6.61 21.33 -9.38
CA ASN A 61 -6.52 22.61 -8.68
C ASN A 61 -6.70 22.55 -7.16
N GLU A 62 -6.62 21.38 -6.55
CA GLU A 62 -6.65 21.15 -5.10
C GLU A 62 -5.34 20.56 -4.63
N ILE A 63 -4.98 20.81 -3.36
CA ILE A 63 -3.82 20.19 -2.72
C ILE A 63 -4.28 18.92 -2.02
N ASN A 64 -3.79 17.78 -2.46
CA ASN A 64 -4.02 16.50 -1.85
C ASN A 64 -2.88 16.20 -0.86
N TYR A 65 -3.19 16.22 0.44
CA TYR A 65 -2.21 16.00 1.51
C TYR A 65 -2.07 14.51 1.82
N LYS A 66 -0.85 13.98 1.72
CA LYS A 66 -0.54 12.56 1.92
C LYS A 66 0.55 12.38 2.95
N ALA A 67 0.28 11.64 4.03
CA ALA A 67 1.33 11.16 4.92
C ALA A 67 2.20 10.14 4.19
N VAL A 68 3.53 10.24 4.30
CA VAL A 68 4.50 9.31 3.71
C VAL A 68 5.66 9.06 4.68
N ASN A 69 6.34 7.93 4.50
CA ASN A 69 7.55 7.59 5.26
C ASN A 69 8.79 8.18 4.56
N SER A 70 9.35 9.25 5.12
CA SER A 70 10.50 9.93 4.52
C SER A 70 11.78 9.07 4.48
N CYS A 71 11.90 8.05 5.33
CA CYS A 71 13.07 7.15 5.33
C CYS A 71 13.19 6.29 4.08
N ILE A 72 12.08 5.97 3.40
CA ILE A 72 12.03 5.17 2.16
C ILE A 72 11.58 6.00 0.93
N THR A 73 11.38 7.30 1.09
CA THR A 73 11.11 8.24 0.00
C THR A 73 12.43 8.79 -0.53
N LEU A 74 12.78 8.49 -1.78
CA LEU A 74 13.99 9.04 -2.40
C LEU A 74 13.80 10.52 -2.74
N LEU A 75 14.78 11.33 -2.42
CA LEU A 75 14.73 12.80 -2.52
C LEU A 75 14.23 13.34 -3.87
N PRO A 76 14.66 12.81 -5.04
CA PRO A 76 14.19 13.35 -6.31
C PRO A 76 12.70 13.17 -6.57
N THR A 77 12.02 12.26 -5.86
CA THR A 77 10.56 12.07 -5.98
C THR A 77 9.75 13.23 -5.39
N LEU A 78 10.41 14.14 -4.66
CA LEU A 78 9.81 15.35 -4.09
C LEU A 78 9.49 16.43 -5.14
N HIS A 79 10.08 16.33 -6.33
CA HIS A 79 9.86 17.32 -7.39
C HIS A 79 8.38 17.55 -7.69
N GLY A 80 7.99 18.82 -7.70
CA GLY A 80 6.61 19.25 -7.96
C GLY A 80 5.63 19.07 -6.82
N LYS A 81 6.12 18.81 -5.58
CA LYS A 81 5.29 18.62 -4.39
C LYS A 81 5.56 19.70 -3.34
N GLN A 82 4.63 19.84 -2.41
CA GLN A 82 4.86 20.60 -1.17
C GLN A 82 5.38 19.64 -0.10
N LEU A 83 6.42 20.02 0.62
CA LEU A 83 6.91 19.34 1.82
C LEU A 83 6.37 20.05 3.07
N ILE A 84 5.85 19.28 4.04
CA ILE A 84 5.38 19.77 5.32
C ILE A 84 5.98 18.89 6.42
N LEU A 85 6.68 19.51 7.35
CA LEU A 85 7.33 18.90 8.50
C LEU A 85 6.58 19.24 9.79
N VAL A 86 6.87 18.52 10.87
CA VAL A 86 6.26 18.77 12.17
C VAL A 86 6.56 20.18 12.69
N GLU A 87 7.74 20.73 12.38
CA GLU A 87 8.15 22.09 12.74
C GLU A 87 7.35 23.17 12.00
N ASP A 88 6.79 22.85 10.83
CA ASP A 88 6.01 23.80 10.02
C ASP A 88 4.56 23.95 10.51
N LEU A 89 4.12 23.10 11.46
CA LEU A 89 2.75 23.14 11.96
C LEU A 89 2.50 24.30 12.93
N ILE A 90 3.52 24.76 13.66
CA ILE A 90 3.42 25.96 14.47
C ILE A 90 3.30 27.19 13.56
N SER A 91 2.40 28.12 13.91
CA SER A 91 2.26 29.35 13.15
C SER A 91 3.45 30.29 13.36
N LYS A 92 3.55 31.33 12.54
CA LYS A 92 4.62 32.33 12.69
C LYS A 92 4.54 33.08 14.02
N GLU A 93 3.35 33.18 14.57
CA GLU A 93 3.04 33.81 15.87
C GLU A 93 3.30 32.88 17.07
N GLY A 94 3.85 31.68 16.83
CA GLY A 94 4.13 30.70 17.87
C GLY A 94 2.91 29.86 18.31
N ILE A 95 1.76 29.98 17.64
CA ILE A 95 0.53 29.28 18.01
C ILE A 95 0.63 27.83 17.51
N LEU A 96 0.41 26.88 18.42
CA LEU A 96 0.38 25.46 18.08
C LEU A 96 -0.80 25.15 17.12
N HIS A 97 -0.53 24.31 16.14
CA HIS A 97 -1.59 23.75 15.30
C HIS A 97 -2.60 22.96 16.15
N PRO A 98 -3.91 22.92 15.81
CA PRO A 98 -4.91 22.17 16.59
C PRO A 98 -4.52 20.71 16.89
N VAL A 99 -3.81 20.04 15.97
CA VAL A 99 -3.30 18.68 16.18
C VAL A 99 -2.20 18.64 17.24
N GLN A 100 -1.27 19.59 17.23
CA GLN A 100 -0.22 19.68 18.26
C GLN A 100 -0.85 20.01 19.63
N GLN A 101 -1.76 20.97 19.67
CA GLN A 101 -2.46 21.35 20.90
C GLN A 101 -3.28 20.18 21.48
N ALA A 102 -3.94 19.39 20.64
CA ALA A 102 -4.66 18.20 21.07
C ALA A 102 -3.71 17.16 21.70
N MET A 103 -2.54 16.92 21.11
CA MET A 103 -1.54 16.00 21.67
C MET A 103 -1.03 16.49 23.06
N VAL A 104 -0.89 17.79 23.26
CA VAL A 104 -0.54 18.38 24.57
C VAL A 104 -1.69 18.18 25.56
N ASN A 105 -2.89 18.60 25.21
CA ASN A 105 -4.06 18.58 26.11
C ASN A 105 -4.44 17.17 26.60
N TYR A 106 -4.21 16.15 25.77
CA TYR A 106 -4.53 14.76 26.10
C TYR A 106 -3.29 13.93 26.49
N GLN A 107 -2.13 14.59 26.75
CA GLN A 107 -0.89 13.92 27.15
C GLN A 107 -0.50 12.79 26.20
N GLY A 108 -0.63 13.03 24.88
CA GLY A 108 -0.36 12.06 23.82
C GLY A 108 1.13 11.74 23.61
N SER A 109 2.02 12.25 24.47
CA SER A 109 3.47 12.07 24.39
C SER A 109 4.06 11.75 25.75
N GLN A 110 5.06 10.83 25.78
CA GLN A 110 5.87 10.55 26.97
C GLN A 110 7.37 10.74 26.62
N CYS A 111 8.06 9.74 26.04
CA CYS A 111 9.46 9.91 25.65
C CYS A 111 9.66 10.88 24.47
N GLY A 112 8.62 11.17 23.70
CA GLY A 112 8.63 12.14 22.58
C GLY A 112 9.14 11.62 21.26
N PHE A 113 9.77 10.43 21.17
CA PHE A 113 10.41 9.96 19.95
C PHE A 113 9.43 9.72 18.80
N CYS A 114 8.29 9.08 19.05
CA CYS A 114 7.26 8.79 18.04
C CYS A 114 6.29 9.97 17.81
N THR A 115 6.26 10.95 18.73
CA THR A 115 5.28 12.04 18.74
C THR A 115 5.22 12.83 17.43
N PRO A 116 6.33 13.26 16.81
CA PRO A 116 6.30 13.95 15.52
C PRO A 116 5.60 13.15 14.43
N GLY A 117 5.86 11.84 14.35
CA GLY A 117 5.22 10.95 13.37
C GLY A 117 3.70 10.88 13.56
N PHE A 118 3.21 10.71 14.79
CA PHE A 118 1.78 10.74 15.08
C PHE A 118 1.14 12.09 14.75
N VAL A 119 1.79 13.19 15.12
CA VAL A 119 1.33 14.54 14.78
C VAL A 119 1.16 14.69 13.27
N MET A 120 2.12 14.23 12.46
CA MET A 120 2.05 14.34 11.01
C MET A 120 0.97 13.43 10.40
N SER A 121 0.77 12.22 10.93
CA SER A 121 -0.33 11.33 10.51
C SER A 121 -1.69 11.93 10.84
N LEU A 122 -1.86 12.47 12.04
CA LEU A 122 -3.09 13.16 12.45
C LEU A 122 -3.31 14.46 11.67
N PHE A 123 -2.25 15.19 11.32
CA PHE A 123 -2.34 16.37 10.45
C PHE A 123 -2.83 15.99 9.05
N SER A 124 -2.30 14.93 8.45
CA SER A 124 -2.79 14.43 7.17
C SER A 124 -4.29 14.07 7.24
N MET A 125 -4.71 13.36 8.29
CA MET A 125 -6.12 13.04 8.53
C MET A 125 -6.95 14.32 8.72
N TYR A 126 -6.47 15.28 9.49
CA TYR A 126 -7.13 16.56 9.74
C TYR A 126 -7.39 17.35 8.44
N LYS A 127 -6.46 17.29 7.49
CA LYS A 127 -6.57 17.98 6.19
C LYS A 127 -7.45 17.23 5.18
N THR A 128 -7.57 15.91 5.28
CA THR A 128 -8.21 15.08 4.25
C THR A 128 -9.55 14.49 4.68
N ASN A 129 -9.75 14.27 5.98
CA ASN A 129 -10.94 13.58 6.48
C ASN A 129 -11.94 14.55 7.13
N SER A 130 -13.23 14.41 6.79
CA SER A 130 -14.33 15.13 7.45
C SER A 130 -14.94 14.36 8.62
N LYS A 131 -14.68 13.05 8.72
CA LYS A 131 -15.29 12.14 9.69
C LYS A 131 -14.23 11.58 10.63
N PHE A 132 -14.16 12.07 11.86
CA PHE A 132 -13.24 11.57 12.90
C PHE A 132 -13.90 10.41 13.67
N LYS A 133 -14.27 9.33 12.98
CA LYS A 133 -14.77 8.10 13.58
C LYS A 133 -13.61 7.20 14.01
N ASP A 134 -13.84 6.32 14.98
CA ASP A 134 -12.82 5.41 15.50
C ASP A 134 -12.08 4.59 14.43
N PRO A 135 -12.76 4.00 13.42
CA PRO A 135 -12.06 3.25 12.37
C PRO A 135 -11.11 4.12 11.53
N GLU A 136 -11.51 5.36 11.20
CA GLU A 136 -10.66 6.27 10.43
C GLU A 136 -9.48 6.79 11.25
N ILE A 137 -9.69 7.05 12.55
CA ILE A 137 -8.61 7.45 13.46
C ILE A 137 -7.59 6.31 13.59
N LYS A 138 -8.05 5.09 13.88
CA LYS A 138 -7.19 3.92 14.02
C LYS A 138 -6.42 3.64 12.73
N ASP A 139 -7.08 3.70 11.57
CA ASP A 139 -6.40 3.54 10.28
C ASP A 139 -5.34 4.62 10.06
N SER A 140 -5.65 5.90 10.32
CA SER A 140 -4.71 7.01 10.07
C SER A 140 -3.42 6.92 10.89
N ILE A 141 -3.45 6.30 12.07
CA ILE A 141 -2.29 6.13 12.94
C ILE A 141 -1.71 4.71 12.94
N SER A 142 -2.27 3.78 12.16
CA SER A 142 -1.85 2.36 12.13
C SER A 142 -0.38 2.17 11.78
N GLY A 143 0.18 3.08 10.97
CA GLY A 143 1.59 3.08 10.59
C GLY A 143 2.53 3.79 11.58
N ASN A 144 2.07 4.13 12.79
CA ASN A 144 2.88 4.80 13.80
C ASN A 144 2.97 3.94 15.06
N LEU A 145 4.18 3.56 15.47
CA LEU A 145 4.41 2.73 16.64
C LEU A 145 4.81 3.57 17.86
N CYS A 146 4.15 3.31 19.00
CA CYS A 146 4.50 3.89 20.29
C CYS A 146 4.63 2.79 21.33
N ARG A 147 5.72 2.82 22.12
CA ARG A 147 5.94 1.86 23.22
C ARG A 147 5.45 2.39 24.57
N CYS A 148 5.32 3.70 24.73
CA CYS A 148 5.15 4.35 26.04
C CYS A 148 3.67 4.57 26.43
N THR A 149 2.86 5.15 25.53
CA THR A 149 1.55 5.74 25.85
C THR A 149 0.38 4.76 25.91
N GLY A 150 0.54 3.54 25.35
CA GLY A 150 -0.58 2.60 25.16
C GLY A 150 -1.65 3.12 24.17
N TYR A 151 -1.33 4.13 23.33
CA TYR A 151 -2.15 4.71 22.27
C TYR A 151 -3.41 5.47 22.70
N GLN A 152 -4.03 5.16 23.84
CA GLN A 152 -5.30 5.77 24.26
C GLN A 152 -5.28 7.30 24.35
N PRO A 153 -4.23 7.95 24.92
CA PRO A 153 -4.11 9.42 24.92
C PRO A 153 -4.08 10.00 23.51
N ILE A 154 -3.37 9.33 22.56
CA ILE A 154 -3.27 9.76 21.16
C ILE A 154 -4.63 9.64 20.46
N ILE A 155 -5.37 8.55 20.69
CA ILE A 155 -6.72 8.36 20.14
C ILE A 155 -7.68 9.41 20.70
N LYS A 156 -7.60 9.72 21.99
CA LYS A 156 -8.42 10.78 22.62
C LYS A 156 -8.09 12.16 22.00
N ALA A 157 -6.81 12.46 21.81
CA ALA A 157 -6.37 13.66 21.11
C ALA A 157 -6.95 13.74 19.69
N ALA A 158 -6.91 12.65 18.94
CA ALA A 158 -7.49 12.59 17.59
C ALA A 158 -9.01 12.82 17.60
N LYS A 159 -9.75 12.20 18.54
CA LYS A 159 -11.21 12.39 18.70
C LYS A 159 -11.60 13.83 18.99
N SER A 160 -10.80 14.57 19.76
CA SER A 160 -11.06 15.96 20.09
C SER A 160 -11.01 16.90 18.88
N LEU A 161 -10.43 16.47 17.77
CA LEU A 161 -10.31 17.25 16.53
C LEU A 161 -11.62 17.29 15.72
N LYS A 162 -12.60 16.45 16.04
CA LYS A 162 -13.84 16.28 15.24
C LYS A 162 -14.59 17.59 14.99
N ASN A 163 -14.66 18.46 16.00
CA ASN A 163 -15.44 19.71 15.96
C ASN A 163 -14.55 20.96 15.82
N LYS A 164 -13.25 20.80 15.55
CA LYS A 164 -12.35 21.93 15.39
C LYS A 164 -12.51 22.58 14.03
N ASN A 165 -12.47 23.91 14.00
CA ASN A 165 -12.39 24.66 12.76
C ASN A 165 -11.11 24.24 12.01
N LYS A 166 -11.27 23.79 10.75
CA LYS A 166 -10.16 23.34 9.91
C LYS A 166 -9.40 24.48 9.21
N ILE A 167 -9.68 25.71 9.56
CA ILE A 167 -8.98 26.87 9.04
C ILE A 167 -7.66 27.03 9.81
N ASP A 168 -6.57 26.70 9.15
CA ASP A 168 -5.20 26.86 9.64
C ASP A 168 -4.40 27.73 8.65
N HIS A 169 -3.14 28.00 8.96
CA HIS A 169 -2.30 28.81 8.07
C HIS A 169 -2.04 28.12 6.69
N PHE A 170 -2.10 26.80 6.61
CA PHE A 170 -2.04 26.09 5.32
C PHE A 170 -3.29 26.35 4.47
N SER A 171 -4.46 26.37 5.09
CA SER A 171 -5.72 26.70 4.42
C SER A 171 -5.73 28.16 3.94
N LYS A 172 -5.24 29.08 4.79
CA LYS A 172 -5.09 30.50 4.43
C LYS A 172 -4.12 30.69 3.24
N ASN A 173 -3.02 29.93 3.23
CA ASN A 173 -1.99 30.02 2.18
C ASN A 173 -2.26 29.12 0.97
N LYS A 174 -3.39 28.40 0.91
CA LYS A 174 -3.70 27.41 -0.14
C LYS A 174 -3.54 27.96 -1.55
N LYS A 175 -4.09 29.14 -1.82
CA LYS A 175 -4.00 29.82 -3.13
C LYS A 175 -2.55 30.05 -3.55
N ASN A 176 -1.74 30.59 -2.63
CA ASN A 176 -0.32 30.82 -2.88
C ASN A 176 0.44 29.51 -3.13
N THR A 177 0.21 28.48 -2.33
CA THR A 177 0.83 27.16 -2.51
C THR A 177 0.49 26.57 -3.88
N ILE A 178 -0.78 26.65 -4.32
CA ILE A 178 -1.20 26.20 -5.65
C ILE A 178 -0.44 26.95 -6.74
N ASN A 179 -0.33 28.28 -6.63
CA ASN A 179 0.39 29.11 -7.59
C ASN A 179 1.88 28.74 -7.65
N LEU A 180 2.51 28.52 -6.49
CA LEU A 180 3.91 28.07 -6.44
C LEU A 180 4.09 26.70 -7.08
N LEU A 181 3.21 25.74 -6.78
CA LEU A 181 3.25 24.41 -7.38
C LEU A 181 3.06 24.47 -8.91
N LYS A 182 2.20 25.36 -9.42
CA LYS A 182 2.02 25.59 -10.86
C LYS A 182 3.23 26.23 -11.53
N LYS A 183 4.02 27.04 -10.80
CA LYS A 183 5.25 27.68 -11.31
C LYS A 183 6.40 26.68 -11.42
N ILE A 184 6.38 25.58 -10.67
CA ILE A 184 7.43 24.56 -10.78
C ILE A 184 7.38 23.99 -12.19
N ASN A 185 8.54 23.95 -12.81
CA ASN A 185 8.68 23.44 -14.17
C ASN A 185 8.45 21.94 -14.19
N TYR A 186 7.31 21.52 -14.70
CA TYR A 186 6.97 20.11 -14.87
C TYR A 186 7.65 19.42 -16.07
N LYS A 187 8.83 19.88 -16.48
CA LYS A 187 9.65 19.17 -17.48
C LYS A 187 10.16 17.86 -16.88
N SER A 188 10.47 16.92 -17.76
CA SER A 188 11.12 15.67 -17.36
C SER A 188 12.44 15.96 -16.66
N ILE A 189 12.73 15.20 -15.61
CA ILE A 189 13.99 15.31 -14.88
C ILE A 189 14.94 14.23 -15.32
N VAL A 190 16.22 14.61 -15.50
CA VAL A 190 17.32 13.67 -15.71
C VAL A 190 18.49 14.12 -14.82
N ILE A 191 18.84 13.29 -13.85
CA ILE A 191 19.92 13.56 -12.91
C ILE A 191 21.06 12.57 -13.18
N TYR A 192 22.28 13.08 -13.23
CA TYR A 192 23.52 12.31 -13.26
C TYR A 192 24.39 12.74 -12.10
N ASN A 193 24.55 11.90 -11.11
CA ASN A 193 25.35 12.22 -9.94
C ASN A 193 26.11 10.98 -9.46
N LYS A 194 27.44 11.10 -9.30
CA LYS A 194 28.31 10.02 -8.78
C LYS A 194 28.10 8.68 -9.48
N GLY A 195 27.99 8.68 -10.82
CA GLY A 195 27.77 7.47 -11.62
C GLY A 195 26.33 6.92 -11.60
N LYS A 196 25.44 7.51 -10.81
CA LYS A 196 24.03 7.15 -10.71
C LYS A 196 23.16 7.97 -11.65
N LYS A 197 22.08 7.38 -12.15
CA LYS A 197 21.16 8.00 -13.11
C LYS A 197 19.74 7.96 -12.55
N TYR A 198 19.04 9.08 -12.63
CA TYR A 198 17.64 9.16 -12.27
C TYR A 198 16.84 9.83 -13.37
N TYR A 199 15.74 9.21 -13.77
CA TYR A 199 14.84 9.68 -14.81
C TYR A 199 13.42 9.81 -14.25
N ALA A 200 12.80 10.97 -14.44
CA ALA A 200 11.39 11.20 -14.17
C ALA A 200 10.69 11.68 -15.44
N PRO A 201 10.38 10.76 -16.39
CA PRO A 201 9.65 11.10 -17.61
C PRO A 201 8.23 11.54 -17.30
N ARG A 202 7.69 12.48 -18.10
CA ARG A 202 6.31 12.98 -17.95
C ARG A 202 5.30 12.22 -18.80
N TYR A 203 5.79 11.60 -19.88
CA TYR A 203 4.99 10.91 -20.88
C TYR A 203 5.55 9.51 -21.19
N ILE A 204 4.68 8.60 -21.60
CA ILE A 204 5.06 7.24 -22.02
C ILE A 204 6.02 7.28 -23.20
N THR A 205 5.89 8.26 -24.08
CA THR A 205 6.80 8.44 -25.22
C THR A 205 8.23 8.74 -24.78
N GLU A 206 8.42 9.51 -23.72
CA GLU A 206 9.74 9.78 -23.12
C GLU A 206 10.28 8.54 -22.41
N LEU A 207 9.44 7.84 -21.65
CA LEU A 207 9.80 6.57 -21.02
C LEU A 207 10.37 5.58 -22.05
N ARG A 208 9.71 5.45 -23.21
CA ARG A 208 10.20 4.57 -24.29
C ARG A 208 11.58 4.99 -24.83
N LYS A 209 11.81 6.31 -24.98
CA LYS A 209 13.12 6.83 -25.39
C LYS A 209 14.21 6.50 -24.35
N ILE A 210 13.88 6.63 -23.05
CA ILE A 210 14.80 6.28 -21.97
C ILE A 210 15.10 4.78 -21.98
N LEU A 211 14.07 3.92 -22.07
CA LEU A 211 14.20 2.48 -22.08
C LEU A 211 15.02 1.95 -23.28
N LYS A 212 14.96 2.61 -24.43
CA LYS A 212 15.79 2.25 -25.59
C LYS A 212 17.29 2.30 -25.28
N LYS A 213 17.70 3.24 -24.40
CA LYS A 213 19.11 3.46 -24.04
C LYS A 213 19.49 2.86 -22.68
N ASN A 214 18.51 2.58 -21.81
CA ASN A 214 18.70 2.16 -20.41
C ASN A 214 17.80 0.97 -20.06
N THR A 215 18.02 -0.16 -20.71
CA THR A 215 17.19 -1.38 -20.53
C THR A 215 17.31 -2.03 -19.15
N ASN A 216 18.36 -1.70 -18.40
CA ASN A 216 18.65 -2.25 -17.07
C ASN A 216 18.27 -1.30 -15.92
N ALA A 217 17.57 -0.21 -16.21
CA ALA A 217 17.14 0.71 -15.16
C ALA A 217 16.04 0.10 -14.30
N ASP A 218 16.11 0.33 -12.98
CA ASP A 218 15.10 -0.09 -12.02
C ASP A 218 13.88 0.85 -12.06
N PHE A 219 12.69 0.28 -12.02
CA PHE A 219 11.45 1.05 -11.97
C PHE A 219 11.07 1.39 -10.54
N LEU A 220 10.99 2.68 -10.24
CA LEU A 220 10.55 3.21 -8.95
C LEU A 220 9.11 3.71 -9.07
N SER A 221 8.20 3.16 -8.27
CA SER A 221 6.87 3.75 -8.02
C SER A 221 6.85 4.40 -6.64
N GLY A 222 6.28 3.73 -5.63
CA GLY A 222 6.22 4.25 -4.26
C GLY A 222 7.49 4.11 -3.42
N GLY A 223 8.50 3.37 -3.91
CA GLY A 223 9.74 3.12 -3.17
C GLY A 223 9.64 2.13 -2.00
N THR A 224 8.47 1.60 -1.71
CA THR A 224 8.19 0.78 -0.52
C THR A 224 8.89 -0.59 -0.49
N ASP A 225 9.46 -1.03 -1.59
CA ASP A 225 10.34 -2.20 -1.67
C ASP A 225 11.74 -1.81 -2.21
N LEU A 226 11.78 -1.11 -3.34
CA LEU A 226 13.05 -0.78 -4.01
C LEU A 226 13.98 0.07 -3.14
N SER A 227 13.45 1.04 -2.37
CA SER A 227 14.28 1.89 -1.51
C SER A 227 14.95 1.14 -0.37
N LEU A 228 14.50 -0.09 -0.04
CA LEU A 228 15.14 -0.93 0.98
C LEU A 228 16.55 -1.38 0.57
N ILE A 229 16.83 -1.42 -0.73
CA ILE A 229 18.21 -1.64 -1.24
C ILE A 229 19.15 -0.58 -0.66
N VAL A 230 18.70 0.69 -0.65
CA VAL A 230 19.49 1.80 -0.12
C VAL A 230 19.51 1.78 1.42
N THR A 231 18.34 1.61 2.04
CA THR A 231 18.20 1.87 3.49
C THR A 231 18.56 0.68 4.35
N LYS A 232 18.32 -0.56 3.88
CA LYS A 232 18.58 -1.81 4.63
C LYS A 232 19.79 -2.57 4.11
N GLU A 233 19.90 -2.71 2.78
CA GLU A 233 21.06 -3.41 2.20
C GLU A 233 22.29 -2.49 2.06
N ARG A 234 22.10 -1.16 2.20
CA ARG A 234 23.15 -0.14 2.09
C ARG A 234 23.91 -0.20 0.74
N LYS A 235 23.14 -0.48 -0.32
CA LYS A 235 23.65 -0.54 -1.70
C LYS A 235 23.07 0.60 -2.52
N ASP A 236 23.83 1.03 -3.50
CA ASP A 236 23.37 2.02 -4.47
C ASP A 236 22.54 1.39 -5.59
N ILE A 237 21.50 2.10 -6.02
CA ILE A 237 20.74 1.81 -7.22
C ILE A 237 21.33 2.65 -8.34
N GLY A 238 21.93 2.00 -9.33
CA GLY A 238 22.70 2.70 -10.37
C GLY A 238 21.86 3.53 -11.34
N SER A 239 20.70 3.04 -11.72
CA SER A 239 19.81 3.73 -12.66
C SER A 239 18.35 3.54 -12.27
N ILE A 240 17.63 4.65 -12.06
CA ILE A 240 16.24 4.67 -11.59
C ILE A 240 15.35 5.36 -12.61
N ILE A 241 14.19 4.77 -12.94
CA ILE A 241 13.11 5.41 -13.68
C ILE A 241 11.90 5.57 -12.76
N TYR A 242 11.52 6.80 -12.45
CA TYR A 242 10.39 7.11 -11.58
C TYR A 242 9.07 7.08 -12.38
N MET A 243 8.27 6.06 -12.13
CA MET A 243 7.04 5.78 -12.87
C MET A 243 5.89 6.71 -12.49
N ASN A 244 5.82 7.15 -11.23
CA ASN A 244 4.72 8.00 -10.77
C ASN A 244 4.79 9.44 -11.28
N SER A 245 5.85 9.82 -12.00
CA SER A 245 5.93 11.07 -12.75
C SER A 245 5.07 11.06 -14.04
N ILE A 246 4.70 9.87 -14.53
CA ILE A 246 3.94 9.68 -15.78
C ILE A 246 2.44 9.71 -15.47
N ARG A 247 1.79 10.83 -15.75
CA ARG A 247 0.35 11.02 -15.46
C ARG A 247 -0.55 10.04 -16.22
N GLU A 248 -0.16 9.67 -17.43
CA GLU A 248 -0.87 8.70 -18.28
C GLU A 248 -1.01 7.32 -17.65
N LEU A 249 -0.18 6.98 -16.65
CA LEU A 249 -0.21 5.72 -15.91
C LEU A 249 -0.99 5.80 -14.58
N ASN A 250 -1.51 6.96 -14.20
CA ASN A 250 -2.33 7.13 -12.99
C ASN A 250 -3.80 7.29 -13.37
N TYR A 251 -4.51 6.18 -13.48
CA TYR A 251 -5.95 6.16 -13.77
C TYR A 251 -6.62 4.88 -13.28
N ILE A 252 -7.93 4.95 -13.08
CA ILE A 252 -8.81 3.79 -12.93
C ILE A 252 -9.95 3.96 -13.93
N LYS A 253 -10.16 2.98 -14.80
CA LYS A 253 -11.23 2.97 -15.80
C LYS A 253 -12.06 1.70 -15.67
N ASN A 254 -13.36 1.81 -15.86
CA ASN A 254 -14.30 0.70 -15.89
C ASN A 254 -15.01 0.66 -17.25
N ASN A 255 -15.05 -0.51 -17.86
CA ASN A 255 -15.76 -0.74 -19.12
C ASN A 255 -16.86 -1.82 -18.99
N ASN A 256 -17.38 -2.04 -17.78
CA ASN A 256 -18.40 -3.03 -17.44
C ASN A 256 -17.95 -4.52 -17.54
N LYS A 257 -16.81 -4.83 -18.16
CA LYS A 257 -16.21 -6.18 -18.21
C LYS A 257 -15.06 -6.32 -17.22
N TYR A 258 -14.29 -5.25 -17.04
CA TYR A 258 -13.16 -5.19 -16.12
C TYR A 258 -12.90 -3.77 -15.64
N ILE A 259 -12.24 -3.67 -14.50
CA ILE A 259 -11.62 -2.44 -14.02
C ILE A 259 -10.17 -2.45 -14.51
N GLU A 260 -9.76 -1.42 -15.24
CA GLU A 260 -8.36 -1.23 -15.64
C GLU A 260 -7.70 -0.19 -14.74
N VAL A 261 -6.60 -0.59 -14.09
CA VAL A 261 -5.83 0.21 -13.13
C VAL A 261 -4.47 0.51 -13.73
N GLY A 262 -4.15 1.78 -13.93
CA GLY A 262 -2.85 2.22 -14.42
C GLY A 262 -1.72 1.91 -13.43
N ALA A 263 -0.51 1.68 -13.95
CA ALA A 263 0.62 1.20 -13.16
C ALA A 263 1.08 2.15 -12.04
N SER A 264 0.82 3.45 -12.18
CA SER A 264 1.20 4.47 -11.19
C SER A 264 0.06 4.84 -10.24
N THR A 265 -1.08 4.13 -10.28
CA THR A 265 -2.22 4.37 -9.39
C THR A 265 -1.90 3.90 -7.97
N PRO A 266 -1.93 4.79 -6.95
CA PRO A 266 -1.70 4.40 -5.56
C PRO A 266 -2.77 3.44 -5.03
N LEU A 267 -2.38 2.56 -4.12
CA LEU A 267 -3.29 1.60 -3.50
C LEU A 267 -4.48 2.25 -2.80
N ILE A 268 -4.29 3.42 -2.19
CA ILE A 268 -5.37 4.17 -1.51
C ILE A 268 -6.46 4.61 -2.49
N GLU A 269 -6.10 4.96 -3.74
CA GLU A 269 -7.07 5.32 -4.78
C GLU A 269 -7.83 4.06 -5.26
N LEU A 270 -7.13 2.93 -5.42
CA LEU A 270 -7.77 1.66 -5.74
C LEU A 270 -8.67 1.18 -4.60
N GLU A 271 -8.24 1.27 -3.34
CA GLU A 271 -9.04 0.91 -2.16
C GLU A 271 -10.41 1.60 -2.18
N THR A 272 -10.40 2.91 -2.44
CA THR A 272 -11.63 3.71 -2.51
C THR A 272 -12.54 3.28 -3.65
N TYR A 273 -11.96 2.99 -4.82
CA TYR A 273 -12.71 2.66 -6.02
C TYR A 273 -13.27 1.24 -6.01
N ILE A 274 -12.47 0.25 -5.64
CA ILE A 274 -12.80 -1.17 -5.74
C ILE A 274 -13.85 -1.63 -4.72
N LYS A 275 -14.07 -0.84 -3.68
CA LYS A 275 -15.06 -1.09 -2.62
C LYS A 275 -16.46 -1.43 -3.16
N ASN A 276 -16.86 -0.77 -4.25
CA ASN A 276 -18.18 -0.93 -4.87
C ASN A 276 -18.33 -2.24 -5.63
N TYR A 277 -17.22 -2.92 -5.95
CA TYR A 277 -17.19 -4.14 -6.76
C TYR A 277 -16.75 -5.34 -5.93
N TYR A 278 -15.70 -5.18 -5.14
CA TYR A 278 -15.08 -6.23 -4.34
C TYR A 278 -14.80 -5.74 -2.91
N PRO A 279 -15.83 -5.69 -2.03
CA PRO A 279 -15.67 -5.20 -0.65
C PRO A 279 -14.58 -5.92 0.15
N ASP A 280 -14.43 -7.24 -0.04
CA ASP A 280 -13.40 -8.01 0.66
C ASP A 280 -11.99 -7.69 0.14
N PHE A 281 -11.83 -7.28 -1.12
CA PHE A 281 -10.56 -6.74 -1.60
C PHE A 281 -10.19 -5.46 -0.83
N THR A 282 -11.15 -4.55 -0.65
CA THR A 282 -10.95 -3.31 0.14
C THR A 282 -10.52 -3.61 1.57
N LYS A 283 -11.11 -4.62 2.22
CA LYS A 283 -10.72 -5.04 3.59
C LYS A 283 -9.24 -5.47 3.64
N ILE A 284 -8.77 -6.19 2.63
CA ILE A 284 -7.37 -6.60 2.56
C ILE A 284 -6.46 -5.39 2.28
N LEU A 285 -6.85 -4.48 1.36
CA LEU A 285 -6.08 -3.28 1.07
C LEU A 285 -5.92 -2.38 2.30
N ARG A 286 -6.94 -2.22 3.14
CA ARG A 286 -6.84 -1.48 4.41
C ARG A 286 -5.78 -2.04 5.35
N ARG A 287 -5.58 -3.35 5.30
CA ARG A 287 -4.56 -4.06 6.08
C ARG A 287 -3.23 -4.23 5.33
N TYR A 288 -3.11 -3.65 4.14
CA TYR A 288 -1.87 -3.63 3.37
C TYR A 288 -0.99 -2.48 3.85
N GLY A 289 -0.03 -2.77 4.72
CA GLY A 289 0.80 -1.75 5.34
C GLY A 289 -0.03 -0.66 6.02
N SER A 290 0.53 0.52 6.07
CA SER A 290 -0.05 1.72 6.66
C SER A 290 -0.59 2.68 5.60
N PRO A 291 -1.35 3.73 5.98
CA PRO A 291 -1.70 4.82 5.07
C PRO A 291 -0.48 5.45 4.40
N GLN A 292 0.64 5.61 5.10
CA GLN A 292 1.89 6.13 4.54
C GLN A 292 2.41 5.26 3.39
N ILE A 293 2.24 3.95 3.49
CA ILE A 293 2.59 2.97 2.45
C ILE A 293 1.56 3.01 1.32
N ARG A 294 0.25 2.92 1.63
CA ARG A 294 -0.82 2.88 0.61
C ARG A 294 -0.92 4.15 -0.22
N ASN A 295 -0.50 5.30 0.33
CA ASN A 295 -0.45 6.59 -0.37
C ASN A 295 0.53 6.61 -1.55
N VAL A 296 1.52 5.72 -1.57
CA VAL A 296 2.59 5.70 -2.59
C VAL A 296 2.77 4.34 -3.27
N ALA A 297 2.51 3.23 -2.59
CA ALA A 297 2.58 1.89 -3.16
C ALA A 297 1.52 1.69 -4.26
N THR A 298 1.84 0.88 -5.27
CA THR A 298 0.96 0.60 -6.41
C THR A 298 0.74 -0.90 -6.60
N VAL A 299 -0.38 -1.29 -7.22
CA VAL A 299 -0.63 -2.70 -7.57
C VAL A 299 0.44 -3.21 -8.54
N ALA A 300 0.83 -2.38 -9.51
CA ALA A 300 1.89 -2.75 -10.46
C ALA A 300 3.23 -3.02 -9.77
N GLY A 301 3.59 -2.19 -8.77
CA GLY A 301 4.78 -2.43 -7.94
C GLY A 301 4.69 -3.75 -7.18
N ASN A 302 3.55 -4.05 -6.55
CA ASN A 302 3.32 -5.32 -5.85
C ASN A 302 3.44 -6.53 -6.80
N ILE A 303 2.88 -6.44 -8.02
CA ILE A 303 2.98 -7.49 -9.05
C ILE A 303 4.44 -7.63 -9.53
N ALA A 304 5.13 -6.52 -9.81
CA ALA A 304 6.51 -6.54 -10.32
C ALA A 304 7.51 -7.13 -9.32
N THR A 305 7.32 -6.84 -8.03
CA THR A 305 8.12 -7.41 -6.94
C THR A 305 7.96 -8.92 -6.81
N ALA A 306 6.80 -9.47 -7.23
CA ALA A 306 6.47 -10.90 -7.18
C ALA A 306 6.76 -11.55 -5.82
N SER A 307 6.50 -10.83 -4.73
CA SER A 307 6.70 -11.35 -3.38
C SER A 307 5.67 -12.45 -3.08
N PRO A 308 6.07 -13.61 -2.54
CA PRO A 308 5.14 -14.67 -2.15
C PRO A 308 4.13 -14.23 -1.08
N ILE A 309 4.43 -13.16 -0.36
CA ILE A 309 3.59 -12.59 0.71
C ILE A 309 2.95 -11.25 0.30
N GLY A 310 2.95 -10.92 -0.98
CA GLY A 310 2.26 -9.73 -1.52
C GLY A 310 0.74 -9.92 -1.49
N ASP A 311 0.03 -9.22 -0.63
CA ASP A 311 -1.39 -9.46 -0.33
C ASP A 311 -2.33 -9.23 -1.53
N CYS A 312 -1.99 -8.33 -2.47
CA CYS A 312 -2.82 -8.12 -3.67
C CYS A 312 -2.81 -9.33 -4.61
N LEU A 313 -1.74 -10.15 -4.57
CA LEU A 313 -1.49 -11.15 -5.60
C LEU A 313 -2.47 -12.34 -5.57
N PRO A 314 -2.78 -12.97 -4.43
CA PRO A 314 -3.79 -14.02 -4.38
C PRO A 314 -5.19 -13.49 -4.77
N LEU A 315 -5.52 -12.24 -4.42
CA LEU A 315 -6.80 -11.63 -4.79
C LEU A 315 -6.91 -11.49 -6.33
N LEU A 316 -5.85 -10.97 -6.95
CA LEU A 316 -5.79 -10.79 -8.40
C LEU A 316 -5.79 -12.13 -9.15
N LEU A 317 -5.08 -13.15 -8.63
CA LEU A 317 -5.08 -14.50 -9.19
C LEU A 317 -6.47 -15.13 -9.14
N SER A 318 -7.18 -15.04 -8.01
CA SER A 318 -8.54 -15.57 -7.88
C SER A 318 -9.56 -14.83 -8.76
N LEU A 319 -9.31 -13.54 -9.03
CA LEU A 319 -10.11 -12.74 -9.95
C LEU A 319 -9.69 -12.87 -11.42
N ASN A 320 -8.79 -13.79 -11.75
CA ASN A 320 -8.30 -13.99 -13.13
C ASN A 320 -7.76 -12.71 -13.78
N ALA A 321 -7.06 -11.89 -13.02
CA ALA A 321 -6.55 -10.61 -13.49
C ALA A 321 -5.50 -10.78 -14.59
N GLN A 322 -5.41 -9.76 -15.44
CA GLN A 322 -4.44 -9.66 -16.50
C GLN A 322 -3.48 -8.51 -16.26
N VAL A 323 -2.22 -8.70 -16.62
CA VAL A 323 -1.20 -7.65 -16.65
C VAL A 323 -0.92 -7.24 -18.10
N ILE A 324 -0.95 -5.93 -18.34
CA ILE A 324 -0.65 -5.34 -19.63
C ILE A 324 0.78 -4.83 -19.60
N LEU A 325 1.64 -5.46 -20.38
CA LEU A 325 3.04 -5.11 -20.55
C LEU A 325 3.22 -4.27 -21.80
N GLN A 326 3.91 -3.16 -21.70
CA GLN A 326 4.35 -2.39 -22.86
C GLN A 326 5.86 -2.42 -22.99
N GLY A 327 6.32 -2.59 -24.21
CA GLY A 327 7.71 -2.44 -24.62
C GLY A 327 7.90 -1.28 -25.58
N LEU A 328 9.03 -1.27 -26.29
CA LEU A 328 9.35 -0.23 -27.26
C LEU A 328 8.35 -0.20 -28.43
N LYS A 329 7.90 -1.37 -28.91
CA LYS A 329 7.03 -1.48 -30.10
C LYS A 329 5.74 -2.27 -29.85
N LYS A 330 5.73 -3.22 -28.91
CA LYS A 330 4.63 -4.19 -28.73
C LYS A 330 4.00 -4.09 -27.34
N THR A 331 2.68 -4.26 -27.31
CA THR A 331 1.91 -4.50 -26.10
C THR A 331 1.64 -5.99 -25.97
N LYS A 332 1.79 -6.55 -24.77
CA LYS A 332 1.48 -7.94 -24.46
C LYS A 332 0.52 -7.99 -23.28
N VAL A 333 -0.53 -8.78 -23.42
CA VAL A 333 -1.47 -9.08 -22.34
C VAL A 333 -1.17 -10.50 -21.86
N LEU A 334 -1.01 -10.68 -20.56
CA LEU A 334 -0.81 -11.98 -19.91
C LEU A 334 -1.81 -12.12 -18.77
N PHE A 335 -2.31 -13.33 -18.57
CA PHE A 335 -2.94 -13.67 -17.31
C PHE A 335 -1.89 -13.64 -16.19
N LEU A 336 -2.30 -13.24 -14.99
CA LEU A 336 -1.37 -13.13 -13.88
C LEU A 336 -0.82 -14.49 -13.44
N ASP A 337 -1.59 -15.56 -13.67
CA ASP A 337 -1.15 -16.96 -13.48
C ASP A 337 0.14 -17.27 -14.27
N ASP A 338 0.25 -16.72 -15.48
CA ASP A 338 1.38 -16.95 -16.39
C ASP A 338 2.54 -15.99 -16.17
N PHE A 339 2.37 -14.97 -15.32
CA PHE A 339 3.34 -13.90 -15.18
C PHE A 339 4.47 -14.22 -14.20
N PHE A 340 4.17 -14.93 -13.11
CA PHE A 340 5.15 -15.32 -12.10
C PHE A 340 5.93 -16.56 -12.54
N VAL A 341 7.26 -16.53 -12.38
CA VAL A 341 8.16 -17.64 -12.80
C VAL A 341 8.73 -18.37 -11.61
N SER A 342 9.34 -17.65 -10.67
CA SER A 342 9.94 -18.17 -9.44
C SER A 342 10.01 -17.07 -8.39
N TYR A 343 10.63 -17.34 -7.24
CA TYR A 343 10.79 -16.37 -6.17
C TYR A 343 11.33 -15.04 -6.70
N ARG A 344 10.52 -13.98 -6.59
CA ARG A 344 10.82 -12.60 -7.05
C ARG A 344 11.23 -12.51 -8.53
N LYS A 345 10.81 -13.47 -9.37
CA LYS A 345 11.05 -13.46 -10.83
C LYS A 345 9.75 -13.51 -11.60
N THR A 346 9.65 -12.65 -12.62
CA THR A 346 8.47 -12.51 -13.48
C THR A 346 8.86 -12.67 -14.96
N LYS A 347 7.85 -12.76 -15.83
CA LYS A 347 8.04 -12.72 -17.31
C LYS A 347 8.27 -11.30 -17.87
N LEU A 348 8.46 -10.29 -17.02
CA LEU A 348 8.81 -8.95 -17.47
C LEU A 348 10.24 -8.96 -18.07
N LYS A 349 10.34 -8.56 -19.33
CA LYS A 349 11.63 -8.53 -20.05
C LYS A 349 12.28 -7.15 -19.96
N LYS A 350 13.59 -7.09 -20.14
CA LYS A 350 14.33 -5.82 -20.27
C LYS A 350 13.71 -4.93 -21.35
N GLY A 351 13.57 -3.64 -21.06
CA GLY A 351 12.92 -2.68 -21.97
C GLY A 351 11.38 -2.76 -22.00
N GLN A 352 10.76 -3.59 -21.15
CA GLN A 352 9.32 -3.62 -20.92
C GLN A 352 8.96 -3.03 -19.56
N PHE A 353 7.75 -2.53 -19.42
CA PHE A 353 7.16 -2.07 -18.17
C PHE A 353 5.71 -2.51 -18.06
N ILE A 354 5.20 -2.59 -16.84
CA ILE A 354 3.76 -2.77 -16.59
C ILE A 354 3.06 -1.46 -16.90
N HIS A 355 2.12 -1.48 -17.83
CA HIS A 355 1.29 -0.34 -18.19
C HIS A 355 0.04 -0.25 -17.31
N SER A 356 -0.67 -1.35 -17.19
CA SER A 356 -1.91 -1.44 -16.42
C SER A 356 -2.22 -2.87 -16.01
N ILE A 357 -3.19 -3.00 -15.12
CA ILE A 357 -3.75 -4.27 -14.66
C ILE A 357 -5.25 -4.25 -14.96
N ARG A 358 -5.78 -5.33 -15.55
CA ARG A 358 -7.21 -5.53 -15.74
C ARG A 358 -7.73 -6.53 -14.72
N ILE A 359 -8.70 -6.08 -13.93
CA ILE A 359 -9.39 -6.88 -12.92
C ILE A 359 -10.79 -7.17 -13.46
N PRO A 360 -11.08 -8.40 -13.87
CA PRO A 360 -12.40 -8.77 -14.40
C PRO A 360 -13.52 -8.47 -13.39
N LEU A 361 -14.69 -8.13 -13.89
CA LEU A 361 -15.91 -7.95 -13.13
C LEU A 361 -16.81 -9.16 -13.36
N PHE A 362 -17.02 -9.95 -12.33
CA PHE A 362 -17.91 -11.12 -12.36
C PHE A 362 -19.27 -10.76 -11.76
N LYS A 363 -20.34 -11.00 -12.52
CA LYS A 363 -21.71 -10.90 -12.02
C LYS A 363 -22.14 -12.24 -11.44
N GLY A 364 -22.62 -12.25 -10.20
CA GLY A 364 -23.12 -13.44 -9.52
C GLY A 364 -22.08 -14.33 -8.85
N ASN A 365 -20.80 -14.06 -8.99
CA ASN A 365 -19.76 -14.80 -8.28
C ASN A 365 -19.70 -14.41 -6.79
N THR A 366 -19.34 -15.39 -5.96
CA THR A 366 -19.00 -15.16 -4.55
C THR A 366 -17.49 -15.00 -4.44
N PHE A 367 -17.04 -13.76 -4.20
CA PHE A 367 -15.64 -13.45 -3.93
C PHE A 367 -15.43 -13.15 -2.45
N LYS A 368 -14.43 -13.81 -1.85
CA LYS A 368 -13.98 -13.60 -0.48
C LYS A 368 -12.46 -13.61 -0.38
N ALA A 369 -11.94 -12.80 0.54
CA ALA A 369 -10.50 -12.76 0.81
C ALA A 369 -10.23 -12.65 2.31
N HIS A 370 -9.20 -13.34 2.78
CA HIS A 370 -8.81 -13.40 4.18
C HIS A 370 -7.30 -13.23 4.34
N LYS A 371 -6.90 -12.44 5.33
CA LYS A 371 -5.50 -12.23 5.72
C LYS A 371 -5.30 -12.66 7.15
N VAL A 372 -4.36 -13.57 7.37
CA VAL A 372 -3.92 -14.01 8.70
C VAL A 372 -2.49 -13.52 8.93
N SER A 373 -2.28 -12.77 9.99
CA SER A 373 -0.99 -12.18 10.40
C SER A 373 -0.91 -12.13 11.93
N LYS A 374 0.29 -11.98 12.49
CA LYS A 374 0.49 -11.92 13.96
C LYS A 374 -0.18 -10.68 14.58
N ARG A 375 -0.14 -9.54 13.89
CA ARG A 375 -0.85 -8.31 14.27
C ARG A 375 -1.95 -8.04 13.26
N PHE A 376 -2.97 -7.29 13.66
CA PHE A 376 -4.09 -6.99 12.79
C PHE A 376 -3.70 -6.02 11.66
N ASP A 377 -3.13 -4.86 12.03
CA ASP A 377 -2.71 -3.82 11.10
C ASP A 377 -1.20 -3.80 10.92
N ASP A 378 -0.76 -3.25 9.79
CA ASP A 378 0.64 -3.01 9.42
C ASP A 378 1.56 -4.20 9.67
N ASP A 379 1.11 -5.40 9.25
CA ASP A 379 1.87 -6.64 9.41
C ASP A 379 1.82 -7.50 8.15
N ILE A 380 2.87 -8.28 7.97
CA ILE A 380 3.04 -9.19 6.84
C ILE A 380 2.21 -10.45 7.07
N SER A 381 1.50 -10.90 6.04
CA SER A 381 0.68 -12.10 6.09
C SER A 381 1.51 -13.35 6.36
N SER A 382 1.05 -14.17 7.31
CA SER A 382 1.42 -15.58 7.37
C SER A 382 0.76 -16.33 6.21
N VAL A 383 -0.55 -16.13 6.04
CA VAL A 383 -1.35 -16.65 4.92
C VAL A 383 -2.31 -15.56 4.44
N CYS A 384 -2.36 -15.34 3.13
CA CYS A 384 -3.41 -14.57 2.48
C CYS A 384 -4.15 -15.48 1.52
N ALA A 385 -5.47 -15.64 1.67
CA ALA A 385 -6.30 -16.51 0.86
C ALA A 385 -7.37 -15.71 0.12
N ALA A 386 -7.65 -16.09 -1.12
CA ALA A 386 -8.73 -15.51 -1.90
C ALA A 386 -9.49 -16.60 -2.68
N PHE A 387 -10.80 -16.49 -2.66
CA PHE A 387 -11.75 -17.44 -3.21
C PHE A 387 -12.72 -16.72 -4.16
N ASN A 388 -12.96 -17.28 -5.32
CA ASN A 388 -13.91 -16.76 -6.28
C ASN A 388 -14.67 -17.93 -6.92
N PHE A 389 -15.94 -18.11 -6.53
CA PHE A 389 -16.79 -19.20 -6.97
C PHE A 389 -18.00 -18.66 -7.74
N GLU A 390 -18.26 -19.25 -8.90
CA GLU A 390 -19.51 -19.12 -9.61
C GLU A 390 -20.40 -20.32 -9.24
N ILE A 391 -21.53 -20.04 -8.59
CA ILE A 391 -22.45 -21.09 -8.13
C ILE A 391 -23.78 -20.93 -8.85
N VAL A 392 -24.14 -21.96 -9.66
CA VAL A 392 -25.39 -22.01 -10.39
C VAL A 392 -26.12 -23.30 -10.02
N LYS A 393 -27.37 -23.22 -9.66
CA LYS A 393 -28.20 -24.38 -9.24
C LYS A 393 -27.51 -25.27 -8.18
N ARG A 394 -26.88 -24.64 -7.19
CA ARG A 394 -26.12 -25.28 -6.07
C ARG A 394 -24.84 -26.01 -6.48
N LYS A 395 -24.43 -25.95 -7.75
CA LYS A 395 -23.16 -26.51 -8.24
C LYS A 395 -22.15 -25.39 -8.51
N VAL A 396 -20.89 -25.66 -8.24
CA VAL A 396 -19.76 -24.77 -8.52
C VAL A 396 -19.33 -24.99 -9.97
N HIS A 397 -19.49 -23.96 -10.82
CA HIS A 397 -19.10 -24.01 -12.24
C HIS A 397 -17.68 -23.50 -12.46
N ASN A 398 -17.43 -22.28 -12.05
CA ASN A 398 -16.09 -21.68 -12.13
C ASN A 398 -15.54 -21.46 -10.72
N VAL A 399 -14.36 -21.99 -10.49
CA VAL A 399 -13.69 -21.89 -9.19
C VAL A 399 -12.26 -21.41 -9.37
N ARG A 400 -11.88 -20.42 -8.59
CA ARG A 400 -10.50 -19.96 -8.49
C ARG A 400 -10.16 -19.74 -7.03
N ILE A 401 -9.12 -20.43 -6.57
CA ILE A 401 -8.64 -20.40 -5.18
C ILE A 401 -7.16 -20.06 -5.24
N ALA A 402 -6.75 -18.99 -4.58
CA ALA A 402 -5.36 -18.56 -4.59
C ALA A 402 -4.86 -18.23 -3.19
N TYR A 403 -3.58 -18.52 -2.94
CA TYR A 403 -2.92 -18.28 -1.68
C TYR A 403 -1.59 -17.53 -1.86
N GLY A 404 -1.32 -16.63 -0.92
CA GLY A 404 -0.01 -16.06 -0.63
C GLY A 404 0.55 -16.65 0.66
N GLY A 405 1.88 -16.75 0.76
CA GLY A 405 2.56 -17.33 1.92
C GLY A 405 2.63 -18.86 1.94
N MET A 406 2.15 -19.54 0.90
CA MET A 406 2.05 -21.00 0.82
C MET A 406 3.06 -21.65 -0.14
N ALA A 407 3.73 -20.86 -0.99
CA ALA A 407 4.74 -21.31 -1.94
C ALA A 407 5.75 -20.20 -2.21
N ALA A 408 6.78 -20.46 -3.03
CA ALA A 408 7.78 -19.47 -3.43
C ALA A 408 7.20 -18.32 -4.31
N ILE A 409 6.02 -18.51 -4.87
CA ILE A 409 5.24 -17.50 -5.62
C ILE A 409 3.80 -17.51 -5.11
N PRO A 410 3.05 -16.41 -5.29
CA PRO A 410 1.59 -16.45 -5.15
C PRO A 410 1.03 -17.45 -6.16
N LYS A 411 0.19 -18.37 -5.71
CA LYS A 411 -0.20 -19.53 -6.54
C LYS A 411 -1.65 -19.92 -6.34
N ARG A 412 -2.27 -20.42 -7.39
CA ARG A 412 -3.59 -21.05 -7.33
C ARG A 412 -3.49 -22.48 -6.80
N ALA A 413 -4.56 -22.94 -6.15
CA ALA A 413 -4.73 -24.28 -5.61
C ALA A 413 -5.42 -25.18 -6.66
N ILE A 414 -4.73 -25.54 -7.72
CA ILE A 414 -5.31 -26.21 -8.90
C ILE A 414 -5.90 -27.60 -8.58
N TYR A 415 -5.25 -28.38 -7.71
CA TYR A 415 -5.80 -29.69 -7.30
C TYR A 415 -7.05 -29.50 -6.44
N CYS A 416 -7.04 -28.51 -5.54
CA CYS A 416 -8.19 -28.15 -4.73
C CYS A 416 -9.36 -27.63 -5.61
N GLU A 417 -9.11 -26.80 -6.61
CA GLU A 417 -10.12 -26.28 -7.54
C GLU A 417 -10.80 -27.40 -8.31
N LYS A 418 -10.06 -28.42 -8.76
CA LYS A 418 -10.60 -29.58 -9.48
C LYS A 418 -11.64 -30.36 -8.67
N ILE A 419 -11.49 -30.43 -7.35
CA ILE A 419 -12.45 -31.11 -6.46
C ILE A 419 -13.81 -30.39 -6.45
N PHE A 420 -13.81 -29.06 -6.55
CA PHE A 420 -15.06 -28.28 -6.57
C PHE A 420 -15.73 -28.22 -7.94
N SER A 421 -15.02 -28.49 -9.03
CA SER A 421 -15.54 -28.34 -10.40
C SER A 421 -16.78 -29.20 -10.61
N ASN A 422 -17.91 -28.59 -11.01
CA ASN A 422 -19.23 -29.19 -11.21
C ASN A 422 -19.81 -29.93 -9.98
N SER A 423 -19.28 -29.70 -8.78
CA SER A 423 -19.69 -30.33 -7.55
C SER A 423 -20.56 -29.42 -6.69
N SER A 424 -21.40 -29.98 -5.84
CA SER A 424 -22.06 -29.25 -4.75
C SER A 424 -21.10 -29.10 -3.57
N VAL A 425 -21.21 -28.01 -2.80
CA VAL A 425 -20.35 -27.76 -1.63
C VAL A 425 -20.87 -28.62 -0.45
N THR A 426 -20.51 -29.91 -0.42
CA THR A 426 -20.81 -30.85 0.69
C THR A 426 -19.62 -30.95 1.65
N ASP A 427 -19.82 -31.53 2.85
CA ASP A 427 -18.73 -31.72 3.82
C ASP A 427 -17.67 -32.71 3.28
N GLU A 428 -18.09 -33.72 2.53
CA GLU A 428 -17.17 -34.63 1.84
C GLU A 428 -16.28 -33.90 0.84
N ILE A 429 -16.87 -33.08 -0.03
CA ILE A 429 -16.14 -32.27 -1.01
C ILE A 429 -15.17 -31.30 -0.33
N ILE A 430 -15.60 -30.65 0.77
CA ILE A 430 -14.74 -29.77 1.56
C ILE A 430 -13.54 -30.53 2.12
N ASN A 431 -13.75 -31.70 2.72
CA ASN A 431 -12.70 -32.53 3.29
C ASN A 431 -11.71 -33.02 2.20
N ASN A 432 -12.20 -33.44 1.04
CA ASN A 432 -11.36 -33.82 -0.09
C ASN A 432 -10.56 -32.65 -0.65
N ALA A 433 -11.16 -31.44 -0.71
CA ALA A 433 -10.50 -30.22 -1.12
C ALA A 433 -9.41 -29.79 -0.14
N LYS A 434 -9.65 -29.92 1.19
CA LYS A 434 -8.63 -29.69 2.24
C LYS A 434 -7.42 -30.60 2.08
N LYS A 435 -7.64 -31.90 1.79
CA LYS A 435 -6.55 -32.84 1.49
C LYS A 435 -5.81 -32.47 0.21
N ALA A 436 -6.52 -31.99 -0.82
CA ALA A 436 -5.91 -31.60 -2.10
C ALA A 436 -4.97 -30.38 -1.95
N LEU A 437 -5.17 -29.50 -0.96
CA LEU A 437 -4.24 -28.39 -0.69
C LEU A 437 -2.81 -28.87 -0.39
N GLU A 438 -2.61 -30.05 0.21
CA GLU A 438 -1.28 -30.62 0.47
C GLU A 438 -0.55 -31.02 -0.83
N LYS A 439 -1.31 -31.30 -1.92
CA LYS A 439 -0.74 -31.50 -3.27
C LYS A 439 -0.38 -30.18 -3.94
N ASP A 440 -1.16 -29.12 -3.67
CA ASP A 440 -0.92 -27.81 -4.23
C ASP A 440 0.27 -27.07 -3.59
N PHE A 441 0.49 -27.24 -2.28
CA PHE A 441 1.38 -26.39 -1.50
C PHE A 441 2.31 -27.18 -0.57
N LYS A 442 3.54 -26.66 -0.45
CA LYS A 442 4.54 -27.10 0.55
C LYS A 442 5.12 -25.82 1.21
N PRO A 443 4.39 -25.22 2.18
CA PRO A 443 4.82 -23.96 2.78
C PRO A 443 6.05 -24.17 3.65
N ILE A 444 6.93 -23.16 3.62
CA ILE A 444 8.14 -23.11 4.47
C ILE A 444 7.81 -22.62 5.87
N SER A 445 8.67 -22.97 6.83
CA SER A 445 8.72 -22.35 8.16
C SER A 445 9.66 -21.15 8.15
N ASP A 446 9.23 -20.03 8.72
CA ASP A 446 10.01 -18.82 8.88
C ASP A 446 9.65 -18.12 10.21
N MET A 447 10.21 -16.91 10.44
CA MET A 447 9.93 -16.12 11.65
C MET A 447 8.45 -15.74 11.83
N ARG A 448 7.61 -15.85 10.77
CA ARG A 448 6.20 -15.47 10.81
C ARG A 448 5.30 -16.63 11.20
N ALA A 449 5.58 -17.83 10.66
CA ALA A 449 4.79 -19.02 10.95
C ALA A 449 5.52 -20.29 10.52
N SER A 450 5.21 -21.43 11.18
CA SER A 450 5.64 -22.75 10.71
C SER A 450 4.85 -23.17 9.45
N GLY A 451 5.43 -24.06 8.65
CA GLY A 451 4.78 -24.64 7.49
C GLY A 451 3.48 -25.37 7.85
N LEU A 452 3.49 -26.11 8.98
CA LEU A 452 2.30 -26.78 9.51
C LEU A 452 1.18 -25.78 9.84
N TYR A 453 1.50 -24.71 10.57
CA TYR A 453 0.52 -23.66 10.89
C TYR A 453 -0.08 -23.06 9.63
N ARG A 454 0.75 -22.73 8.62
CA ARG A 454 0.27 -22.16 7.35
C ARG A 454 -0.69 -23.11 6.63
N MET A 455 -0.40 -24.41 6.62
CA MET A 455 -1.25 -25.42 6.00
C MET A 455 -2.59 -25.52 6.73
N GLU A 456 -2.59 -25.61 8.06
CA GLU A 456 -3.82 -25.66 8.85
C GLU A 456 -4.67 -24.39 8.68
N VAL A 457 -4.05 -23.21 8.69
CA VAL A 457 -4.75 -21.94 8.42
C VAL A 457 -5.36 -21.96 7.01
N ALA A 458 -4.63 -22.44 6.00
CA ALA A 458 -5.15 -22.50 4.63
C ALA A 458 -6.37 -23.41 4.52
N LYS A 459 -6.34 -24.59 5.14
CA LYS A 459 -7.49 -25.54 5.21
C LYS A 459 -8.68 -24.93 5.93
N ASN A 460 -8.45 -24.27 7.06
CA ASN A 460 -9.50 -23.67 7.87
C ASN A 460 -10.14 -22.45 7.18
N LEU A 461 -9.38 -21.65 6.43
CA LEU A 461 -9.92 -20.56 5.63
C LEU A 461 -10.79 -21.06 4.47
N LEU A 462 -10.42 -22.19 3.85
CA LEU A 462 -11.22 -22.84 2.83
C LEU A 462 -12.55 -23.36 3.41
N GLU A 463 -12.50 -24.08 4.51
CA GLU A 463 -13.69 -24.60 5.21
C GLU A 463 -14.61 -23.46 5.65
N LYS A 464 -14.06 -22.41 6.21
CA LYS A 464 -14.80 -21.20 6.59
C LYS A 464 -15.55 -20.61 5.40
N PHE A 465 -14.87 -20.40 4.27
CA PHE A 465 -15.48 -19.88 3.05
C PHE A 465 -16.62 -20.78 2.56
N CYS A 466 -16.41 -22.11 2.56
CA CYS A 466 -17.45 -23.08 2.18
C CYS A 466 -18.65 -23.04 3.14
N SER A 467 -18.41 -22.90 4.43
CA SER A 467 -19.47 -22.78 5.45
C SER A 467 -20.30 -21.51 5.25
N GLU A 468 -19.67 -20.39 4.92
CA GLU A 468 -20.36 -19.13 4.59
C GLU A 468 -21.28 -19.28 3.37
N ILE A 469 -20.84 -20.03 2.33
CA ILE A 469 -21.66 -20.34 1.16
C ILE A 469 -22.86 -21.22 1.52
N LYS A 470 -22.65 -22.30 2.29
CA LYS A 470 -23.70 -23.26 2.67
C LYS A 470 -24.81 -22.61 3.50
N GLN A 471 -24.45 -21.77 4.45
CA GLN A 471 -25.40 -21.22 5.43
C GLN A 471 -26.16 -19.98 4.92
N LYS A 472 -25.80 -19.40 3.76
CA LYS A 472 -26.22 -18.04 3.34
C LYS A 472 -26.07 -16.99 4.47
N LYS A 473 -25.44 -17.36 5.60
CA LYS A 473 -25.08 -16.50 6.72
C LYS A 473 -23.61 -16.19 6.59
N LEU A 474 -23.28 -14.92 6.49
CA LEU A 474 -21.92 -14.43 6.60
C LEU A 474 -21.42 -14.68 8.03
N ILE A 475 -20.80 -15.85 8.27
CA ILE A 475 -20.01 -16.05 9.48
C ILE A 475 -18.70 -15.29 9.27
N GLY A 476 -18.69 -14.01 9.66
CA GLY A 476 -17.50 -13.19 9.53
C GLY A 476 -16.40 -13.63 10.49
N VAL A 477 -15.17 -13.90 10.02
CA VAL A 477 -13.95 -13.75 10.87
C VAL A 477 -13.80 -12.27 11.23
N TYR A 478 -14.47 -11.41 10.48
CA TYR A 478 -14.48 -9.97 10.63
C TYR A 478 -15.89 -9.41 10.46
N PHE A 479 -16.86 -9.85 11.26
CA PHE A 479 -17.96 -8.96 11.60
C PHE A 479 -17.39 -7.98 12.62
N LEU A 480 -16.70 -6.99 12.11
CA LEU A 480 -16.59 -5.73 12.79
C LEU A 480 -17.94 -5.02 12.68
N ASN A 481 -18.92 -5.52 13.41
CA ASN A 481 -19.98 -4.65 13.89
C ASN A 481 -19.27 -3.67 14.81
N GLU A 482 -19.35 -2.39 14.55
CA GLU A 482 -18.62 -1.28 15.17
C GLU A 482 -18.64 -1.27 16.72
N ASN A 483 -19.32 -2.23 17.38
CA ASN A 483 -19.47 -2.35 18.82
C ASN A 483 -19.12 -3.74 19.43
N ARG A 484 -18.61 -4.72 18.66
CA ARG A 484 -18.36 -6.08 19.18
C ARG A 484 -16.92 -6.60 19.07
N ASP A 485 -15.97 -5.80 18.58
CA ASP A 485 -14.59 -6.25 18.31
C ASP A 485 -13.79 -6.66 19.56
N PHE A 486 -14.19 -6.22 20.74
CA PHE A 486 -13.51 -6.54 21.99
C PHE A 486 -13.95 -7.87 22.63
N TYR A 487 -15.12 -8.41 22.28
CA TYR A 487 -15.67 -9.58 22.97
C TYR A 487 -15.18 -10.91 22.40
N TYR A 488 -14.86 -10.98 21.11
CA TYR A 488 -14.44 -12.23 20.47
C TYR A 488 -12.99 -12.62 20.79
N TRP A 489 -12.11 -11.64 20.98
CA TRP A 489 -10.73 -11.89 21.41
C TRP A 489 -10.63 -12.42 22.85
N LYS A 490 -11.55 -12.05 23.73
CA LYS A 490 -11.58 -12.55 25.11
C LYS A 490 -12.02 -14.01 25.19
N ASN A 491 -12.87 -14.50 24.30
CA ASN A 491 -13.39 -15.86 24.37
C ASN A 491 -12.51 -16.90 23.66
N THR A 492 -11.88 -16.55 22.53
CA THR A 492 -10.97 -17.46 21.83
C THR A 492 -9.61 -17.62 22.53
N SER A 493 -9.12 -16.60 23.23
CA SER A 493 -7.91 -16.72 24.05
C SER A 493 -8.08 -17.60 25.30
N ARG A 494 -9.29 -17.75 25.83
CA ARG A 494 -9.56 -18.66 26.95
C ARG A 494 -9.64 -20.13 26.54
N GLU A 495 -10.07 -20.45 25.32
CA GLU A 495 -10.12 -21.83 24.84
C GLU A 495 -8.76 -22.36 24.38
N CYS A 496 -7.89 -21.50 23.81
CA CYS A 496 -6.52 -21.91 23.48
C CYS A 496 -5.61 -22.16 24.70
N TYR A 497 -5.93 -21.64 25.88
CA TYR A 497 -5.15 -21.89 27.10
C TYR A 497 -5.64 -23.12 27.90
N LYS A 498 -6.76 -23.75 27.53
CA LYS A 498 -7.24 -24.99 28.14
C LYS A 498 -6.80 -26.27 27.45
N ALA A 499 -6.06 -26.16 26.35
CA ALA A 499 -5.50 -27.29 25.60
C ALA A 499 -3.98 -27.40 25.77
N ARG A 500 -3.47 -27.22 27.02
CA ARG A 500 -2.14 -27.62 27.46
C ARG A 500 -2.26 -28.45 28.74
#